data_53ad1c3536220c46dd7277ceb0dfbf8e
#
_entry.id   53ad1c3536220c46dd7277ceb0dfbf8e
#
_cell.length_a   1.000
_cell.length_b   1.000
_cell.length_c   1.000
_cell.angle_alpha   90.00
_cell.angle_beta   90.00
_cell.angle_gamma   90.00
#
_symmetry.space_group_name_H-M   'P 1'
#
loop_
_entity.id
_entity.type
_entity.pdbx_description
1 polymer ?
#
loop_
_entity_poly.entity_id
_entity_poly.type
_entity_poly.pdbx_seq_one_letter_code
_entity_poly.pdbx_strand_id
1 'polypeptide(L)'
;MTKKSRTVQRRTVLGGLVGAGMAFAFGSVDHVSAQSPPRLEPRSIAARQRFFGASNVDSGTGGIRADRVVITWLGCTTYAMAMNGSVFVFDAWIPRGTVSGYVPTDPDEVADLRPDAIFIGHGHFDHAADAGRIAEASGATVYGSAEHCAAVRKSVDTRAVRFIELGDAATPVGDRRDVEAGNVSVTAIRHLHSTPTAPEQGPEGSPPFFPTPNTSDIAAHPPELDDATSLARHVFDAEGGSILYQFRIPGFSVLWHDTAGPLGERAPQVLTQLHELPPTDVHLGAIQGFGQFTNGLRDPREYAEAVAARLFVPGHHDNFVPGISARGETYEAPLRAELARLDSPPELRFMSDPTDYLNPGLLTFSV
;
A
#
# COMPACT_ATOMS: atom_id res chain seq x y z
N MET A 1 24.68 -58.86 26.99
CA MET A 1 24.11 -59.84 26.08
C MET A 1 23.92 -59.19 24.74
N THR A 2 24.82 -59.48 23.87
CA THR A 2 24.88 -59.70 22.42
C THR A 2 24.13 -58.73 21.47
N LYS A 3 24.97 -57.89 20.86
CA LYS A 3 24.75 -57.20 19.55
C LYS A 3 24.53 -58.22 18.43
N LYS A 4 23.58 -57.98 17.53
CA LYS A 4 23.56 -58.57 16.20
C LYS A 4 23.58 -57.46 15.14
N SER A 5 24.72 -57.39 14.46
CA SER A 5 24.99 -56.71 13.21
C SER A 5 24.29 -57.45 12.07
N ARG A 6 23.65 -56.74 11.15
CA ARG A 6 23.25 -57.26 9.85
C ARG A 6 23.91 -56.45 8.73
N THR A 7 24.87 -57.11 8.11
CA THR A 7 25.53 -56.72 6.87
C THR A 7 24.59 -57.00 5.67
N VAL A 8 24.41 -56.01 4.78
CA VAL A 8 23.73 -56.22 3.50
C VAL A 8 24.76 -56.13 2.38
N GLN A 9 24.85 -57.24 1.63
CA GLN A 9 25.74 -57.48 0.53
C GLN A 9 25.33 -56.64 -0.72
N ARG A 10 26.34 -56.07 -1.37
CA ARG A 10 26.27 -55.56 -2.73
C ARG A 10 26.29 -56.70 -3.73
N ARG A 11 25.29 -56.73 -4.65
CA ARG A 11 25.37 -57.54 -5.87
C ARG A 11 25.63 -56.65 -7.08
N THR A 12 26.78 -56.80 -7.64
CA THR A 12 27.20 -56.29 -8.96
C THR A 12 26.60 -57.25 -10.01
N VAL A 13 25.96 -56.67 -11.03
CA VAL A 13 25.62 -57.41 -12.26
C VAL A 13 26.19 -56.62 -13.44
N LEU A 14 27.21 -57.16 -14.04
CA LEU A 14 27.70 -56.79 -15.38
C LEU A 14 26.84 -57.52 -16.44
N GLY A 15 26.57 -56.86 -17.55
CA GLY A 15 26.14 -57.57 -18.76
C GLY A 15 25.46 -56.73 -19.80
N GLY A 16 26.11 -56.49 -20.91
CA GLY A 16 25.50 -56.50 -22.24
C GLY A 16 25.34 -55.13 -22.95
N LEU A 17 26.33 -54.75 -23.73
CA LEU A 17 26.18 -53.80 -24.85
C LEU A 17 25.36 -54.46 -25.98
N VAL A 18 24.26 -53.79 -26.38
CA VAL A 18 23.70 -53.92 -27.73
C VAL A 18 23.40 -52.53 -28.25
N GLY A 19 24.09 -52.12 -29.28
CA GLY A 19 23.90 -50.82 -29.94
C GLY A 19 22.59 -50.81 -30.74
N ALA A 20 21.75 -49.82 -30.50
CA ALA A 20 20.71 -49.41 -31.41
C ALA A 20 20.79 -47.90 -31.59
N GLY A 21 21.20 -47.47 -32.78
CA GLY A 21 21.24 -46.05 -33.17
C GLY A 21 19.84 -45.50 -33.18
N MET A 22 19.58 -44.55 -32.27
CA MET A 22 18.41 -43.67 -32.35
C MET A 22 18.83 -42.38 -33.01
N ALA A 23 18.29 -42.11 -34.18
CA ALA A 23 18.32 -40.84 -34.85
C ALA A 23 17.52 -39.85 -34.02
N PHE A 24 18.15 -38.87 -33.39
CA PHE A 24 17.45 -37.75 -32.80
C PHE A 24 16.90 -36.89 -33.94
N ALA A 25 15.58 -36.95 -34.13
CA ALA A 25 14.84 -35.94 -34.86
C ALA A 25 14.89 -34.66 -34.02
N PHE A 26 15.60 -33.65 -34.48
CA PHE A 26 15.45 -32.30 -33.95
C PHE A 26 14.04 -31.82 -34.27
N GLY A 27 13.11 -32.00 -33.31
CA GLY A 27 11.84 -31.32 -33.33
C GLY A 27 12.09 -29.82 -33.35
N SER A 28 11.53 -29.12 -34.33
CA SER A 28 11.48 -27.68 -34.37
C SER A 28 10.89 -27.20 -33.03
N VAL A 29 11.67 -26.41 -32.29
CA VAL A 29 11.16 -25.65 -31.15
C VAL A 29 10.19 -24.65 -31.75
N ASP A 30 8.90 -24.93 -31.64
CA ASP A 30 7.87 -23.93 -31.93
C ASP A 30 8.17 -22.72 -31.03
N HIS A 31 8.64 -21.64 -31.65
CA HIS A 31 8.68 -20.36 -31.00
C HIS A 31 7.23 -20.01 -30.59
N VAL A 32 6.90 -20.23 -29.33
CA VAL A 32 5.71 -19.62 -28.74
C VAL A 32 5.92 -18.11 -28.92
N SER A 33 5.27 -17.57 -29.92
CA SER A 33 5.20 -16.12 -30.11
C SER A 33 4.64 -15.55 -28.82
N ALA A 34 5.45 -14.80 -28.09
CA ALA A 34 4.97 -14.03 -26.96
C ALA A 34 3.84 -13.15 -27.49
N GLN A 35 2.62 -13.49 -27.15
CA GLN A 35 1.47 -12.67 -27.50
C GLN A 35 1.72 -11.31 -26.85
N SER A 36 1.74 -10.26 -27.68
CA SER A 36 1.78 -8.90 -27.15
C SER A 36 0.65 -8.72 -26.15
N PRO A 37 0.90 -8.10 -25.00
CA PRO A 37 -0.15 -7.88 -24.01
C PRO A 37 -1.34 -7.18 -24.68
N PRO A 38 -2.57 -7.55 -24.30
CA PRO A 38 -3.76 -6.96 -24.89
C PRO A 38 -3.72 -5.44 -24.73
N ARG A 39 -4.04 -4.72 -25.79
CA ARG A 39 -4.10 -3.26 -25.77
C ARG A 39 -5.24 -2.81 -24.85
N LEU A 40 -4.95 -1.89 -23.97
CA LEU A 40 -5.97 -1.22 -23.16
C LEU A 40 -6.84 -0.30 -23.99
N GLU A 41 -8.01 0.03 -23.50
CA GLU A 41 -8.88 1.05 -24.09
C GLU A 41 -8.24 2.43 -24.04
N PRO A 42 -8.56 3.34 -24.97
CA PRO A 42 -7.96 4.68 -25.00
C PRO A 42 -8.09 5.46 -23.71
N ARG A 43 -9.23 5.35 -22.99
CA ARG A 43 -9.45 6.01 -21.70
C ARG A 43 -8.49 5.49 -20.62
N SER A 44 -8.24 4.18 -20.60
CA SER A 44 -7.30 3.57 -19.65
C SER A 44 -5.87 3.98 -19.96
N ILE A 45 -5.49 4.12 -21.23
CA ILE A 45 -4.18 4.64 -21.62
C ILE A 45 -4.03 6.09 -21.15
N ALA A 46 -5.06 6.92 -21.37
CA ALA A 46 -5.05 8.32 -20.93
C ALA A 46 -4.96 8.45 -19.40
N ALA A 47 -5.74 7.66 -18.65
CA ALA A 47 -5.67 7.61 -17.21
C ALA A 47 -4.26 7.22 -16.73
N ARG A 48 -3.67 6.13 -17.27
CA ARG A 48 -2.30 5.72 -16.93
C ARG A 48 -1.27 6.81 -17.24
N GLN A 49 -1.40 7.50 -18.39
CA GLN A 49 -0.50 8.61 -18.75
C GLN A 49 -0.62 9.78 -17.78
N ARG A 50 -1.83 10.08 -17.32
CA ARG A 50 -2.09 11.14 -16.34
C ARG A 50 -1.48 10.78 -14.97
N PHE A 51 -1.74 9.57 -14.49
CA PHE A 51 -1.32 9.16 -13.15
C PHE A 51 0.15 8.75 -13.07
N PHE A 52 0.70 8.14 -14.10
CA PHE A 52 2.08 7.63 -14.08
C PHE A 52 3.04 8.39 -14.98
N GLY A 53 2.56 9.43 -15.68
CA GLY A 53 3.37 10.21 -16.61
C GLY A 53 3.48 9.57 -17.99
N ALA A 54 3.28 10.36 -19.05
CA ALA A 54 3.25 9.87 -20.42
C ALA A 54 4.55 9.15 -20.85
N SER A 55 5.71 9.53 -20.30
CA SER A 55 7.00 8.90 -20.58
C SER A 55 7.16 7.49 -20.01
N ASN A 56 6.34 7.12 -19.04
CA ASN A 56 6.38 5.81 -18.37
C ASN A 56 5.32 4.83 -18.91
N VAL A 57 4.46 5.29 -19.83
CA VAL A 57 3.33 4.52 -20.37
C VAL A 57 3.45 4.40 -21.89
N ASP A 58 3.41 3.19 -22.40
CA ASP A 58 3.35 2.95 -23.85
C ASP A 58 2.02 3.45 -24.42
N SER A 59 2.09 4.40 -25.35
CA SER A 59 0.92 5.05 -25.93
C SER A 59 0.08 4.14 -26.83
N GLY A 60 0.64 3.03 -27.29
CA GLY A 60 -0.05 2.07 -28.15
C GLY A 60 -0.80 1.00 -27.37
N THR A 61 -0.24 0.54 -26.27
CA THR A 61 -0.77 -0.58 -25.47
C THR A 61 -1.30 -0.18 -24.10
N GLY A 62 -0.79 0.92 -23.52
CA GLY A 62 -1.03 1.30 -22.13
C GLY A 62 -0.14 0.54 -21.13
N GLY A 63 0.81 -0.26 -21.61
CA GLY A 63 1.79 -0.96 -20.77
C GLY A 63 2.67 0.03 -20.03
N ILE A 64 2.98 -0.27 -18.75
CA ILE A 64 3.85 0.57 -17.92
C ILE A 64 5.27 0.00 -17.98
N ARG A 65 6.26 0.85 -18.04
CA ARG A 65 7.68 0.48 -18.07
C ARG A 65 8.05 -0.32 -16.83
N ALA A 66 8.61 -1.52 -17.03
CA ALA A 66 9.03 -2.39 -15.94
C ALA A 66 10.31 -1.92 -15.20
N ASP A 67 11.11 -1.04 -15.84
CA ASP A 67 12.31 -0.43 -15.27
C ASP A 67 12.01 0.86 -14.47
N ARG A 68 10.74 1.07 -14.12
CA ARG A 68 10.26 2.21 -13.32
C ARG A 68 9.32 1.74 -12.24
N VAL A 69 9.43 2.38 -11.08
CA VAL A 69 8.39 2.42 -10.08
C VAL A 69 7.87 3.85 -10.03
N VAL A 70 6.56 4.00 -10.20
CA VAL A 70 5.89 5.31 -10.16
C VAL A 70 4.78 5.24 -9.13
N ILE A 71 4.78 6.21 -8.21
CA ILE A 71 3.78 6.32 -7.15
C ILE A 71 3.12 7.69 -7.27
N THR A 72 1.81 7.73 -7.18
CA THR A 72 1.03 8.96 -7.30
C THR A 72 0.11 9.08 -6.11
N TRP A 73 0.18 10.20 -5.40
CA TRP A 73 -0.66 10.48 -4.24
C TRP A 73 -2.04 10.96 -4.66
N LEU A 74 -3.06 10.38 -4.05
CA LEU A 74 -4.48 10.64 -4.32
C LEU A 74 -5.22 11.19 -3.09
N GLY A 75 -4.47 11.72 -2.13
CA GLY A 75 -4.98 12.23 -0.88
C GLY A 75 -5.09 11.18 0.22
N CYS A 76 -5.16 11.61 1.46
CA CYS A 76 -5.14 10.76 2.65
C CYS A 76 -3.95 9.78 2.58
N THR A 77 -4.21 8.49 2.63
CA THR A 77 -3.22 7.41 2.41
C THR A 77 -3.46 6.64 1.11
N THR A 78 -4.30 7.20 0.24
CA THR A 78 -4.57 6.60 -1.07
C THR A 78 -3.45 6.92 -2.06
N TYR A 79 -2.87 5.88 -2.64
CA TYR A 79 -1.85 5.99 -3.69
C TYR A 79 -2.17 5.06 -4.84
N ALA A 80 -1.86 5.50 -6.06
CA ALA A 80 -1.73 4.60 -7.21
C ALA A 80 -0.25 4.30 -7.42
N MET A 81 0.13 3.03 -7.51
CA MET A 81 1.50 2.59 -7.74
C MET A 81 1.60 1.71 -8.98
N ALA A 82 2.53 2.04 -9.86
CA ALA A 82 2.99 1.15 -10.93
C ALA A 82 4.34 0.56 -10.54
N MET A 83 4.44 -0.77 -10.50
CA MET A 83 5.66 -1.50 -10.12
C MET A 83 5.77 -2.79 -10.93
N ASN A 84 6.89 -2.99 -11.63
CA ASN A 84 7.17 -4.19 -12.42
C ASN A 84 6.03 -4.59 -13.40
N GLY A 85 5.43 -3.59 -14.05
CA GLY A 85 4.32 -3.77 -14.99
C GLY A 85 2.94 -3.96 -14.36
N SER A 86 2.85 -4.15 -13.05
CA SER A 86 1.59 -4.22 -12.30
C SER A 86 1.16 -2.84 -11.81
N VAL A 87 -0.15 -2.67 -11.62
CA VAL A 87 -0.77 -1.45 -11.08
C VAL A 87 -1.52 -1.79 -9.80
N PHE A 88 -1.24 -1.06 -8.74
CA PHE A 88 -1.86 -1.22 -7.43
C PHE A 88 -2.50 0.09 -6.97
N VAL A 89 -3.55 -0.02 -6.18
CA VAL A 89 -4.11 1.08 -5.41
C VAL A 89 -3.97 0.72 -3.93
N PHE A 90 -3.44 1.65 -3.14
CA PHE A 90 -3.32 1.54 -1.69
C PHE A 90 -4.43 2.35 -1.07
N ASP A 91 -5.21 1.76 -0.22
CA ASP A 91 -6.52 2.25 0.17
C ASP A 91 -7.38 2.56 -1.06
N ALA A 92 -8.56 3.05 -0.87
CA ALA A 92 -9.38 3.48 -1.97
C ALA A 92 -10.44 4.43 -1.44
N TRP A 93 -10.02 5.63 -1.17
CA TRP A 93 -10.89 6.75 -0.89
C TRP A 93 -10.35 8.00 -1.58
N ILE A 94 -11.15 8.53 -2.50
CA ILE A 94 -10.78 9.75 -3.21
C ILE A 94 -11.36 10.92 -2.45
N PRO A 95 -10.53 11.72 -1.75
CA PRO A 95 -11.00 12.78 -0.88
C PRO A 95 -11.80 13.85 -1.62
N ARG A 96 -12.87 14.29 -0.99
CA ARG A 96 -13.76 15.33 -1.51
C ARG A 96 -14.18 16.27 -0.38
N GLY A 97 -13.65 17.43 -0.41
CA GLY A 97 -14.05 18.67 0.22
C GLY A 97 -14.24 18.72 1.73
N THR A 98 -15.05 17.88 2.36
CA THR A 98 -15.42 18.11 3.77
C THR A 98 -14.45 17.52 4.79
N VAL A 99 -13.87 16.36 4.49
CA VAL A 99 -13.05 15.61 5.45
C VAL A 99 -11.59 15.52 5.04
N SER A 100 -11.25 15.93 3.83
CA SER A 100 -9.88 15.97 3.32
C SER A 100 -9.71 17.05 2.27
N GLY A 101 -8.49 17.31 1.82
CA GLY A 101 -8.19 18.16 0.68
C GLY A 101 -8.89 17.68 -0.59
N TYR A 102 -9.21 18.62 -1.49
CA TYR A 102 -9.79 18.27 -2.78
C TYR A 102 -8.73 17.66 -3.70
N VAL A 103 -8.98 16.46 -4.18
CA VAL A 103 -8.16 15.78 -5.18
C VAL A 103 -8.85 15.85 -6.54
N PRO A 104 -8.19 16.35 -7.61
CA PRO A 104 -8.83 16.56 -8.90
C PRO A 104 -8.97 15.27 -9.72
N THR A 105 -9.55 14.23 -9.15
CA THR A 105 -9.88 12.94 -9.76
C THR A 105 -11.11 12.35 -9.08
N ASP A 106 -11.59 11.22 -9.59
CA ASP A 106 -12.71 10.49 -9.03
C ASP A 106 -12.47 8.95 -9.09
N PRO A 107 -13.29 8.14 -8.39
CA PRO A 107 -13.14 6.69 -8.37
C PRO A 107 -13.22 6.03 -9.76
N ASP A 108 -13.96 6.59 -10.71
CA ASP A 108 -14.09 6.02 -12.06
C ASP A 108 -12.81 6.20 -12.86
N GLU A 109 -12.16 7.36 -12.74
CA GLU A 109 -10.86 7.61 -13.37
C GLU A 109 -9.77 6.71 -12.74
N VAL A 110 -9.79 6.49 -11.42
CA VAL A 110 -8.92 5.52 -10.77
C VAL A 110 -9.19 4.09 -11.25
N ALA A 111 -10.45 3.72 -11.45
CA ALA A 111 -10.80 2.43 -12.04
C ALA A 111 -10.30 2.26 -13.49
N ASP A 112 -10.24 3.36 -14.25
CA ASP A 112 -9.69 3.36 -15.61
C ASP A 112 -8.18 3.08 -15.67
N LEU A 113 -7.44 3.21 -14.57
CA LEU A 113 -6.07 2.70 -14.45
C LEU A 113 -5.99 1.19 -14.67
N ARG A 114 -7.11 0.46 -14.51
CA ARG A 114 -7.18 -1.01 -14.52
C ARG A 114 -6.17 -1.59 -13.54
N PRO A 115 -6.28 -1.25 -12.24
CA PRO A 115 -5.40 -1.83 -11.23
C PRO A 115 -5.57 -3.34 -11.15
N ASP A 116 -4.47 -4.05 -10.91
CA ASP A 116 -4.45 -5.50 -10.69
C ASP A 116 -4.97 -5.84 -9.28
N ALA A 117 -4.68 -4.94 -8.32
CA ALA A 117 -5.10 -5.12 -6.94
C ALA A 117 -5.32 -3.78 -6.20
N ILE A 118 -6.19 -3.86 -5.18
CA ILE A 118 -6.40 -2.82 -4.16
C ILE A 118 -6.01 -3.41 -2.82
N PHE A 119 -5.14 -2.74 -2.08
CA PHE A 119 -4.71 -3.13 -0.74
C PHE A 119 -5.31 -2.18 0.29
N ILE A 120 -6.08 -2.70 1.23
CA ILE A 120 -6.74 -1.92 2.27
C ILE A 120 -5.94 -2.04 3.56
N GLY A 121 -5.53 -0.91 4.14
CA GLY A 121 -4.83 -0.86 5.41
C GLY A 121 -5.77 -1.04 6.57
N HIS A 122 -6.90 -0.31 6.61
CA HIS A 122 -7.99 -0.58 7.56
C HIS A 122 -9.37 -0.13 6.99
N GLY A 123 -10.45 -0.52 7.67
CA GLY A 123 -11.79 -0.47 7.09
C GLY A 123 -12.56 0.84 7.28
N HIS A 124 -11.98 1.89 7.84
CA HIS A 124 -12.69 3.16 7.97
C HIS A 124 -13.00 3.77 6.61
N PHE A 125 -14.02 4.66 6.57
CA PHE A 125 -14.54 5.23 5.32
C PHE A 125 -13.47 5.97 4.51
N ASP A 126 -12.57 6.69 5.18
CA ASP A 126 -11.49 7.47 4.58
C ASP A 126 -10.32 6.62 4.05
N HIS A 127 -10.49 5.31 4.06
CA HIS A 127 -9.54 4.32 3.52
C HIS A 127 -10.18 3.35 2.53
N ALA A 128 -11.44 2.96 2.73
CA ALA A 128 -12.04 1.85 1.99
C ALA A 128 -13.33 2.18 1.22
N ALA A 129 -13.89 3.39 1.36
CA ALA A 129 -15.26 3.66 0.87
C ALA A 129 -15.42 3.55 -0.65
N ASP A 130 -14.40 3.85 -1.45
CA ASP A 130 -14.45 3.77 -2.91
C ASP A 130 -13.91 2.43 -3.46
N ALA A 131 -13.36 1.56 -2.59
CA ALA A 131 -12.73 0.30 -3.02
C ALA A 131 -13.68 -0.60 -3.82
N GLY A 132 -14.93 -0.65 -3.42
CA GLY A 132 -15.95 -1.43 -4.13
C GLY A 132 -16.19 -0.95 -5.54
N ARG A 133 -16.45 0.36 -5.70
CA ARG A 133 -16.67 0.98 -7.01
C ARG A 133 -15.50 0.77 -7.95
N ILE A 134 -14.28 1.02 -7.44
CA ILE A 134 -13.05 0.85 -8.23
C ILE A 134 -12.85 -0.63 -8.60
N ALA A 135 -12.98 -1.56 -7.65
CA ALA A 135 -12.78 -3.00 -7.91
C ALA A 135 -13.81 -3.56 -8.90
N GLU A 136 -15.09 -3.21 -8.77
CA GLU A 136 -16.14 -3.68 -9.67
C GLU A 136 -15.93 -3.17 -11.11
N ALA A 137 -15.57 -1.90 -11.27
CA ALA A 137 -15.35 -1.29 -12.58
C ALA A 137 -14.05 -1.73 -13.25
N SER A 138 -13.00 -2.02 -12.47
CA SER A 138 -11.67 -2.38 -13.00
C SER A 138 -11.42 -3.89 -13.11
N GLY A 139 -12.08 -4.69 -12.27
CA GLY A 139 -11.77 -6.11 -12.07
C GLY A 139 -10.62 -6.36 -11.09
N ALA A 140 -10.20 -5.37 -10.33
CA ALA A 140 -9.12 -5.49 -9.34
C ALA A 140 -9.45 -6.51 -8.24
N THR A 141 -8.42 -7.23 -7.77
CA THR A 141 -8.53 -8.07 -6.57
C THR A 141 -8.37 -7.21 -5.32
N VAL A 142 -9.27 -7.34 -4.34
CA VAL A 142 -9.18 -6.62 -3.06
C VAL A 142 -8.47 -7.48 -2.02
N TYR A 143 -7.43 -6.93 -1.41
CA TYR A 143 -6.67 -7.50 -0.30
C TYR A 143 -6.95 -6.71 0.98
N GLY A 144 -7.21 -7.41 2.08
CA GLY A 144 -7.45 -6.80 3.39
C GLY A 144 -7.83 -7.84 4.42
N SER A 145 -8.29 -7.42 5.61
CA SER A 145 -8.90 -8.34 6.58
C SER A 145 -10.29 -8.82 6.11
N ALA A 146 -10.86 -9.78 6.80
CA ALA A 146 -12.22 -10.24 6.53
C ALA A 146 -13.24 -9.09 6.66
N GLU A 147 -13.03 -8.20 7.64
CA GLU A 147 -13.88 -7.03 7.88
C GLU A 147 -13.73 -5.98 6.78
N HIS A 148 -12.49 -5.70 6.31
CA HIS A 148 -12.25 -4.82 5.16
C HIS A 148 -12.98 -5.34 3.92
N CYS A 149 -12.80 -6.62 3.63
CA CYS A 149 -13.50 -7.28 2.52
C CYS A 149 -15.02 -7.25 2.71
N ALA A 150 -15.53 -7.39 3.95
CA ALA A 150 -16.95 -7.30 4.23
C ALA A 150 -17.50 -5.87 4.03
N ALA A 151 -16.75 -4.83 4.39
CA ALA A 151 -17.11 -3.44 4.13
C ALA A 151 -17.25 -3.19 2.61
N VAL A 152 -16.27 -3.60 1.83
CA VAL A 152 -16.28 -3.48 0.36
C VAL A 152 -17.43 -4.25 -0.27
N ARG A 153 -17.73 -5.47 0.22
CA ARG A 153 -18.85 -6.32 -0.28
C ARG A 153 -20.23 -5.66 -0.14
N LYS A 154 -20.40 -4.67 0.74
CA LYS A 154 -21.69 -3.96 0.90
C LYS A 154 -22.09 -3.15 -0.33
N SER A 155 -21.13 -2.78 -1.17
CA SER A 155 -21.31 -1.85 -2.28
C SER A 155 -21.13 -2.47 -3.68
N VAL A 156 -20.88 -3.79 -3.79
CA VAL A 156 -20.57 -4.46 -5.07
C VAL A 156 -21.35 -5.75 -5.29
N ASP A 157 -21.47 -6.17 -6.56
CA ASP A 157 -21.79 -7.57 -6.86
C ASP A 157 -20.58 -8.45 -6.50
N THR A 158 -20.69 -9.20 -5.42
CA THR A 158 -19.62 -10.05 -4.89
C THR A 158 -19.12 -11.13 -5.86
N ARG A 159 -19.87 -11.42 -6.94
CA ARG A 159 -19.45 -12.34 -8.01
C ARG A 159 -18.49 -11.67 -9.00
N ALA A 160 -18.49 -10.34 -9.07
CA ALA A 160 -17.66 -9.56 -9.98
C ALA A 160 -16.28 -9.21 -9.40
N VAL A 161 -16.12 -9.26 -8.06
CA VAL A 161 -14.92 -8.84 -7.37
C VAL A 161 -14.28 -10.02 -6.63
N ARG A 162 -12.97 -10.22 -6.83
CA ARG A 162 -12.18 -11.20 -6.09
C ARG A 162 -11.65 -10.58 -4.79
N PHE A 163 -11.78 -11.32 -3.69
CA PHE A 163 -11.29 -10.93 -2.37
C PHE A 163 -10.24 -11.91 -1.87
N ILE A 164 -9.18 -11.39 -1.25
CA ILE A 164 -8.15 -12.17 -0.55
C ILE A 164 -8.06 -11.65 0.88
N GLU A 165 -8.53 -12.48 1.81
CA GLU A 165 -8.57 -12.16 3.23
C GLU A 165 -7.24 -12.52 3.90
N LEU A 166 -6.58 -11.50 4.47
CA LEU A 166 -5.29 -11.60 5.13
C LEU A 166 -5.41 -11.64 6.67
N GLY A 167 -6.45 -12.31 7.15
CA GLY A 167 -6.81 -12.40 8.55
C GLY A 167 -8.12 -11.69 8.83
N ASP A 168 -8.38 -11.43 10.10
CA ASP A 168 -9.60 -10.79 10.63
C ASP A 168 -9.24 -9.89 11.84
N ALA A 169 -10.24 -9.27 12.46
CA ALA A 169 -10.05 -8.43 13.64
C ALA A 169 -9.48 -9.18 14.87
N ALA A 170 -9.64 -10.52 14.93
CA ALA A 170 -9.10 -11.36 15.99
C ALA A 170 -7.65 -11.83 15.71
N THR A 171 -7.15 -11.60 14.50
CA THR A 171 -5.76 -11.95 14.12
C THR A 171 -4.77 -11.19 15.01
N PRO A 172 -3.82 -11.86 15.67
CA PRO A 172 -2.89 -11.22 16.58
C PRO A 172 -2.06 -10.13 15.91
N VAL A 173 -1.80 -9.04 16.65
CA VAL A 173 -0.86 -8.00 16.22
C VAL A 173 0.55 -8.60 16.09
N GLY A 174 1.18 -8.37 14.94
CA GLY A 174 2.44 -8.99 14.55
C GLY A 174 2.25 -10.26 13.69
N ASP A 175 1.01 -10.71 13.42
CA ASP A 175 0.80 -11.76 12.41
C ASP A 175 1.31 -11.29 11.06
N ARG A 176 2.08 -12.16 10.40
CA ARG A 176 2.72 -11.86 9.11
C ARG A 176 2.25 -12.85 8.06
N ARG A 177 1.94 -12.33 6.87
CA ARG A 177 1.58 -13.11 5.70
C ARG A 177 2.34 -12.62 4.48
N ASP A 178 2.90 -13.54 3.72
CA ASP A 178 3.55 -13.26 2.46
C ASP A 178 2.63 -13.72 1.31
N VAL A 179 2.37 -12.86 0.34
CA VAL A 179 1.54 -13.13 -0.83
C VAL A 179 2.21 -12.59 -2.09
N GLU A 180 1.80 -13.10 -3.25
CA GLU A 180 2.22 -12.56 -4.54
C GLU A 180 1.05 -11.82 -5.19
N ALA A 181 1.31 -10.60 -5.67
CA ALA A 181 0.37 -9.83 -6.46
C ALA A 181 1.00 -9.50 -7.82
N GLY A 182 0.55 -10.20 -8.86
CA GLY A 182 1.24 -10.15 -10.16
C GLY A 182 2.70 -10.61 -10.03
N ASN A 183 3.63 -9.73 -10.40
CA ASN A 183 5.08 -10.00 -10.33
C ASN A 183 5.74 -9.29 -9.13
N VAL A 184 4.99 -9.02 -8.08
CA VAL A 184 5.45 -8.28 -6.90
C VAL A 184 5.19 -9.13 -5.65
N SER A 185 6.24 -9.36 -4.85
CA SER A 185 6.12 -10.02 -3.56
C SER A 185 5.63 -9.03 -2.52
N VAL A 186 4.61 -9.41 -1.76
CA VAL A 186 3.98 -8.54 -0.75
C VAL A 186 4.03 -9.22 0.61
N THR A 187 4.62 -8.53 1.58
CA THR A 187 4.55 -8.92 2.99
C THR A 187 3.52 -8.05 3.70
N ALA A 188 2.49 -8.66 4.26
CA ALA A 188 1.47 -8.02 5.08
C ALA A 188 1.73 -8.30 6.56
N ILE A 189 1.71 -7.28 7.41
CA ILE A 189 1.89 -7.40 8.86
C ILE A 189 0.74 -6.71 9.59
N ARG A 190 0.12 -7.44 10.49
CA ARG A 190 -0.91 -6.91 11.38
C ARG A 190 -0.29 -5.93 12.38
N HIS A 191 -0.77 -4.67 12.39
CA HIS A 191 -0.30 -3.66 13.33
C HIS A 191 -1.44 -2.96 14.07
N LEU A 192 -1.19 -1.82 14.69
CA LEU A 192 -2.16 -1.10 15.51
C LEU A 192 -2.69 0.15 14.80
N HIS A 193 -3.99 0.38 14.90
CA HIS A 193 -4.59 1.66 14.58
C HIS A 193 -4.13 2.75 15.57
N SER A 194 -4.08 3.99 15.09
CA SER A 194 -3.75 5.14 15.93
C SER A 194 -4.71 5.27 17.12
N THR A 195 -4.16 5.50 18.30
CA THR A 195 -4.94 5.69 19.53
C THR A 195 -4.15 6.53 20.53
N PRO A 196 -4.81 7.35 21.35
CA PRO A 196 -4.12 8.08 22.40
C PRO A 196 -3.48 7.13 23.41
N THR A 197 -2.30 7.50 23.89
CA THR A 197 -1.64 6.91 25.06
C THR A 197 -1.36 8.00 26.08
N ALA A 198 -0.90 7.62 27.26
CA ALA A 198 -0.51 8.62 28.27
C ALA A 198 0.61 9.52 27.69
N PRO A 199 0.56 10.86 27.92
CA PRO A 199 1.62 11.73 27.50
C PRO A 199 2.97 11.31 28.08
N GLU A 200 4.00 11.30 27.23
CA GLU A 200 5.38 11.12 27.69
C GLU A 200 5.79 12.25 28.61
N GLN A 201 6.48 11.90 29.71
CA GLN A 201 6.93 12.87 30.69
C GLN A 201 8.37 13.28 30.42
N GLY A 202 8.68 14.56 30.70
CA GLY A 202 10.04 15.09 30.62
C GLY A 202 10.37 15.77 29.29
N PRO A 203 11.60 16.25 29.13
CA PRO A 203 12.02 17.05 27.98
C PRO A 203 12.12 16.26 26.66
N GLU A 204 12.16 14.93 26.75
CA GLU A 204 12.24 14.04 25.59
C GLU A 204 10.84 13.66 25.04
N GLY A 205 9.76 14.05 25.73
CA GLY A 205 8.38 13.79 25.26
C GLY A 205 8.03 14.65 24.05
N SER A 206 7.26 14.09 23.14
CA SER A 206 6.72 14.82 21.99
C SER A 206 5.50 15.64 22.42
N PRO A 207 5.48 16.96 22.17
CA PRO A 207 4.35 17.79 22.59
C PRO A 207 3.08 17.44 21.79
N PRO A 208 1.89 17.53 22.41
CA PRO A 208 0.63 17.39 21.69
C PRO A 208 0.57 18.29 20.46
N PHE A 209 0.05 17.75 19.35
CA PHE A 209 -0.02 18.48 18.09
C PHE A 209 -1.48 18.56 17.60
N PHE A 210 -1.89 19.77 17.23
CA PHE A 210 -3.20 20.08 16.66
C PHE A 210 -2.99 20.75 15.31
N PRO A 211 -3.38 20.11 14.19
CA PRO A 211 -3.23 20.72 12.87
C PRO A 211 -4.16 21.90 12.70
N THR A 212 -3.83 22.77 11.76
CA THR A 212 -4.72 23.89 11.38
C THR A 212 -5.80 23.36 10.44
N PRO A 213 -7.09 23.59 10.76
CA PRO A 213 -8.18 23.21 9.86
C PRO A 213 -8.10 23.96 8.52
N ASN A 214 -8.46 23.28 7.44
CA ASN A 214 -8.59 23.86 6.11
C ASN A 214 -10.07 23.97 5.74
N THR A 215 -10.60 25.19 5.71
CA THR A 215 -11.99 25.47 5.32
C THR A 215 -12.11 25.98 3.89
N SER A 216 -10.99 26.25 3.21
CA SER A 216 -10.99 26.81 1.85
C SER A 216 -11.50 25.79 0.84
N ASP A 217 -11.17 24.50 1.01
CA ASP A 217 -11.57 23.45 0.09
C ASP A 217 -13.07 23.19 0.14
N ILE A 218 -13.70 23.26 1.32
CA ILE A 218 -15.15 23.15 1.47
C ILE A 218 -15.87 24.26 0.70
N ALA A 219 -15.32 25.46 0.72
CA ALA A 219 -15.92 26.60 0.00
C ALA A 219 -15.71 26.51 -1.50
N ALA A 220 -14.56 26.03 -1.96
CA ALA A 220 -14.21 25.91 -3.37
C ALA A 220 -14.80 24.65 -4.01
N HIS A 221 -14.89 23.57 -3.27
CA HIS A 221 -15.35 22.24 -3.70
C HIS A 221 -16.34 21.68 -2.69
N PRO A 222 -17.58 22.21 -2.62
CA PRO A 222 -18.58 21.72 -1.69
C PRO A 222 -18.92 20.25 -1.98
N PRO A 223 -19.18 19.44 -0.94
CA PRO A 223 -19.51 18.03 -1.14
C PRO A 223 -20.78 17.87 -1.97
N GLU A 224 -20.76 16.88 -2.84
CA GLU A 224 -21.91 16.50 -3.65
C GLU A 224 -22.81 15.51 -2.88
N LEU A 225 -23.99 15.24 -3.43
CA LEU A 225 -24.93 14.28 -2.83
C LEU A 225 -24.32 12.86 -2.76
N ASP A 226 -23.51 12.50 -3.75
CA ASP A 226 -22.85 11.19 -3.82
C ASP A 226 -21.82 11.04 -2.70
N ASP A 227 -21.08 12.09 -2.38
CA ASP A 227 -20.14 12.13 -1.27
C ASP A 227 -20.84 11.92 0.08
N ALA A 228 -21.94 12.64 0.29
CA ALA A 228 -22.74 12.50 1.52
C ALA A 228 -23.34 11.08 1.65
N THR A 229 -23.76 10.49 0.52
CA THR A 229 -24.33 9.14 0.48
C THR A 229 -23.26 8.08 0.75
N SER A 230 -22.07 8.24 0.17
CA SER A 230 -20.91 7.37 0.42
C SER A 230 -20.51 7.42 1.90
N LEU A 231 -20.34 8.62 2.45
CA LEU A 231 -20.03 8.80 3.87
C LEU A 231 -21.09 8.13 4.77
N ALA A 232 -22.39 8.38 4.53
CA ALA A 232 -23.46 7.80 5.32
C ALA A 232 -23.48 6.26 5.29
N ARG A 233 -23.01 5.65 4.19
CA ARG A 233 -22.92 4.20 4.03
C ARG A 233 -21.76 3.59 4.80
N HIS A 234 -20.64 4.29 4.90
CA HIS A 234 -19.36 3.76 5.34
C HIS A 234 -18.86 4.30 6.68
N VAL A 235 -19.46 5.37 7.25
CA VAL A 235 -19.02 6.02 8.50
C VAL A 235 -18.98 5.11 9.72
N PHE A 236 -19.74 4.02 9.72
CA PHE A 236 -19.77 3.01 10.79
C PHE A 236 -19.12 1.69 10.39
N ASP A 237 -18.30 1.65 9.34
CA ASP A 237 -17.56 0.45 8.99
C ASP A 237 -16.51 0.16 10.08
N ALA A 238 -16.34 -1.12 10.38
CA ALA A 238 -15.38 -1.53 11.40
C ALA A 238 -13.95 -1.28 10.93
N GLU A 239 -13.08 -0.87 11.83
CA GLU A 239 -11.63 -0.78 11.58
C GLU A 239 -11.09 -2.09 11.02
N GLY A 240 -11.53 -3.23 11.57
CA GLY A 240 -11.26 -4.57 11.06
C GLY A 240 -9.83 -5.05 11.21
N GLY A 241 -9.02 -4.25 11.89
CA GLY A 241 -7.64 -4.51 12.12
C GLY A 241 -6.68 -3.99 11.06
N SER A 242 -5.77 -3.11 11.49
CA SER A 242 -4.85 -2.43 10.59
C SER A 242 -3.77 -3.36 10.05
N ILE A 243 -3.47 -3.29 8.75
CA ILE A 243 -2.46 -4.08 8.06
C ILE A 243 -1.51 -3.12 7.33
N LEU A 244 -0.23 -3.24 7.59
CA LEU A 244 0.81 -2.60 6.79
C LEU A 244 1.37 -3.57 5.75
N TYR A 245 1.92 -3.03 4.66
CA TYR A 245 2.39 -3.84 3.54
C TYR A 245 3.78 -3.41 3.07
N GLN A 246 4.67 -4.37 2.83
CA GLN A 246 5.90 -4.13 2.08
C GLN A 246 5.83 -4.81 0.72
N PHE A 247 5.96 -4.03 -0.35
CA PHE A 247 5.98 -4.46 -1.75
C PHE A 247 7.42 -4.54 -2.23
N ARG A 248 7.81 -5.64 -2.87
CA ARG A 248 9.19 -5.87 -3.28
C ARG A 248 9.30 -6.45 -4.68
N ILE A 249 10.28 -5.92 -5.41
CA ILE A 249 10.82 -6.47 -6.64
C ILE A 249 12.34 -6.58 -6.49
N PRO A 250 13.06 -7.29 -7.38
CA PRO A 250 14.50 -7.26 -7.33
C PRO A 250 15.06 -5.84 -7.40
N GLY A 251 15.80 -5.41 -6.37
CA GLY A 251 16.47 -4.11 -6.31
C GLY A 251 15.63 -2.93 -5.84
N PHE A 252 14.34 -3.09 -5.53
CA PHE A 252 13.51 -1.99 -5.03
C PHE A 252 12.36 -2.46 -4.14
N SER A 253 12.02 -1.63 -3.14
CA SER A 253 10.94 -1.93 -2.21
C SER A 253 10.21 -0.68 -1.72
N VAL A 254 8.91 -0.85 -1.46
CA VAL A 254 8.03 0.18 -0.89
C VAL A 254 7.33 -0.41 0.33
N LEU A 255 7.41 0.25 1.47
CA LEU A 255 6.55 -0.06 2.62
C LEU A 255 5.46 0.99 2.71
N TRP A 256 4.24 0.55 2.96
CA TRP A 256 3.09 1.43 3.13
C TRP A 256 2.26 1.04 4.36
N HIS A 257 1.81 2.04 5.11
CA HIS A 257 0.79 1.92 6.13
C HIS A 257 -0.10 3.17 6.17
N ASP A 258 -1.35 2.97 6.52
CA ASP A 258 -2.41 3.98 6.47
C ASP A 258 -2.76 4.58 7.84
N THR A 259 -2.18 4.07 8.90
CA THR A 259 -2.34 4.55 10.27
C THR A 259 -1.06 4.28 11.08
N ALA A 260 -0.80 5.07 12.12
CA ALA A 260 0.33 4.90 13.02
C ALA A 260 -0.15 4.74 14.46
N GLY A 261 -0.17 3.50 14.94
CA GLY A 261 -0.51 3.18 16.33
C GLY A 261 0.69 3.20 17.26
N PRO A 262 0.47 3.22 18.59
CA PRO A 262 1.52 3.30 19.60
C PRO A 262 2.25 1.95 19.76
N LEU A 263 3.12 1.62 18.79
CA LEU A 263 3.80 0.32 18.77
C LEU A 263 4.76 0.16 19.94
N GLY A 264 5.49 1.20 20.32
CA GLY A 264 6.44 1.15 21.41
C GLY A 264 5.83 0.67 22.72
N GLU A 265 4.60 1.14 23.04
CA GLU A 265 3.92 0.77 24.28
C GLU A 265 3.10 -0.53 24.19
N ARG A 266 2.50 -0.82 23.02
CA ARG A 266 1.46 -1.85 22.93
C ARG A 266 1.82 -3.04 22.05
N ALA A 267 2.79 -2.88 21.14
CA ALA A 267 3.18 -3.93 20.20
C ALA A 267 4.65 -3.81 19.75
N PRO A 268 5.62 -3.75 20.69
CA PRO A 268 7.04 -3.55 20.35
C PRO A 268 7.60 -4.66 19.44
N GLN A 269 6.98 -5.85 19.42
CA GLN A 269 7.34 -6.92 18.49
C GLN A 269 7.13 -6.53 17.02
N VAL A 270 6.21 -5.61 16.71
CA VAL A 270 6.01 -5.12 15.34
C VAL A 270 7.19 -4.23 14.93
N LEU A 271 7.69 -3.36 15.82
CA LEU A 271 8.90 -2.56 15.55
C LEU A 271 10.09 -3.46 15.24
N THR A 272 10.27 -4.55 16.02
CA THR A 272 11.31 -5.55 15.75
C THR A 272 11.14 -6.18 14.37
N GLN A 273 9.91 -6.59 14.02
CA GLN A 273 9.63 -7.17 12.70
C GLN A 273 9.89 -6.19 11.56
N LEU A 274 9.53 -4.91 11.71
CA LEU A 274 9.80 -3.87 10.72
C LEU A 274 11.30 -3.71 10.48
N HIS A 275 12.09 -3.72 11.56
CA HIS A 275 13.55 -3.65 11.46
C HIS A 275 14.19 -4.89 10.81
N GLU A 276 13.57 -6.06 10.94
CA GLU A 276 14.01 -7.32 10.34
C GLU A 276 13.55 -7.52 8.89
N LEU A 277 12.67 -6.66 8.38
CA LEU A 277 12.27 -6.72 6.98
C LEU A 277 13.47 -6.49 6.04
N PRO A 278 13.44 -7.03 4.82
CA PRO A 278 14.38 -6.61 3.79
C PRO A 278 14.40 -5.08 3.66
N PRO A 279 15.56 -4.48 3.31
CA PRO A 279 15.69 -3.03 3.22
C PRO A 279 14.56 -2.37 2.44
N THR A 280 14.05 -1.25 2.94
CA THR A 280 12.98 -0.47 2.34
C THR A 280 13.57 0.78 1.68
N ASP A 281 13.28 1.00 0.39
CA ASP A 281 13.72 2.21 -0.33
C ASP A 281 12.80 3.39 -0.06
N VAL A 282 11.48 3.16 -0.10
CA VAL A 282 10.46 4.18 0.10
C VAL A 282 9.47 3.73 1.18
N HIS A 283 9.26 4.59 2.17
CA HIS A 283 8.27 4.41 3.21
C HIS A 283 7.15 5.43 3.02
N LEU A 284 5.98 4.96 2.62
CA LEU A 284 4.73 5.74 2.58
C LEU A 284 4.02 5.52 3.92
N GLY A 285 3.94 6.55 4.76
CA GLY A 285 3.42 6.34 6.12
C GLY A 285 2.46 7.42 6.58
N ALA A 286 1.33 7.00 7.14
CA ALA A 286 0.40 7.92 7.80
C ALA A 286 1.07 8.63 8.97
N ILE A 287 0.83 9.94 9.09
CA ILE A 287 1.37 10.74 10.19
C ILE A 287 0.29 11.35 11.09
N GLN A 288 -0.91 11.52 10.56
CA GLN A 288 -2.05 11.96 11.37
C GLN A 288 -2.68 10.76 12.08
N GLY A 289 -3.08 10.96 13.32
CA GLY A 289 -3.79 9.96 14.10
C GLY A 289 -4.11 10.45 15.51
N PHE A 290 -4.93 9.70 16.24
CA PHE A 290 -5.37 10.10 17.59
C PHE A 290 -4.22 10.21 18.60
N GLY A 291 -3.10 9.52 18.40
CA GLY A 291 -1.90 9.61 19.22
C GLY A 291 -1.31 11.03 19.25
N GLN A 292 -1.48 11.80 18.17
CA GLN A 292 -0.93 13.16 18.07
C GLN A 292 -1.47 14.13 19.13
N PHE A 293 -2.69 13.90 19.63
CA PHE A 293 -3.30 14.75 20.65
C PHE A 293 -2.68 14.59 22.04
N THR A 294 -1.87 13.57 22.24
CA THR A 294 -1.17 13.30 23.50
C THR A 294 0.35 13.31 23.35
N ASN A 295 0.86 12.76 22.26
CA ASN A 295 2.29 12.52 22.04
C ASN A 295 2.79 13.02 20.67
N GLY A 296 2.13 14.03 20.09
CA GLY A 296 2.57 14.66 18.84
C GLY A 296 2.76 13.66 17.72
N LEU A 297 3.85 13.78 16.96
CA LEU A 297 4.17 12.88 15.86
C LEU A 297 5.19 11.79 16.27
N ARG A 298 5.22 11.41 17.55
CA ARG A 298 6.07 10.33 18.07
C ARG A 298 5.83 9.00 17.35
N ASP A 299 4.57 8.56 17.28
CA ASP A 299 4.24 7.25 16.69
C ASP A 299 4.73 7.15 15.23
N PRO A 300 4.47 8.12 14.32
CA PRO A 300 5.10 8.15 13.00
C PRO A 300 6.63 8.09 13.01
N ARG A 301 7.30 8.77 13.97
CA ARG A 301 8.75 8.70 14.12
C ARG A 301 9.22 7.29 14.45
N GLU A 302 8.54 6.58 15.37
CA GLU A 302 8.87 5.19 15.74
C GLU A 302 8.76 4.23 14.54
N TYR A 303 7.73 4.41 13.69
CA TYR A 303 7.64 3.66 12.44
C TYR A 303 8.80 4.01 11.50
N ALA A 304 9.10 5.29 11.31
CA ALA A 304 10.20 5.71 10.44
C ALA A 304 11.55 5.15 10.90
N GLU A 305 11.80 5.12 12.22
CA GLU A 305 12.99 4.52 12.84
C GLU A 305 13.06 3.03 12.57
N ALA A 306 11.98 2.30 12.85
CA ALA A 306 11.95 0.84 12.71
C ALA A 306 12.07 0.38 11.26
N VAL A 307 11.45 1.09 10.31
CA VAL A 307 11.53 0.80 8.87
C VAL A 307 12.89 1.19 8.30
N ALA A 308 13.51 2.23 8.82
CA ALA A 308 14.82 2.76 8.41
C ALA A 308 14.94 2.93 6.88
N ALA A 309 13.88 3.40 6.23
CA ALA A 309 13.85 3.63 4.80
C ALA A 309 14.77 4.78 4.38
N ARG A 310 15.26 4.73 3.13
CA ARG A 310 16.05 5.85 2.58
C ARG A 310 15.20 7.11 2.39
N LEU A 311 13.93 6.95 1.95
CA LEU A 311 12.98 8.04 1.70
C LEU A 311 11.71 7.80 2.52
N PHE A 312 11.29 8.79 3.30
CA PHE A 312 10.00 8.84 3.96
C PHE A 312 9.07 9.84 3.27
N VAL A 313 7.88 9.38 2.94
CA VAL A 313 6.80 10.16 2.31
C VAL A 313 5.60 10.08 3.22
N PRO A 314 5.25 11.15 3.94
CA PRO A 314 4.10 11.17 4.82
C PRO A 314 2.78 11.16 4.03
N GLY A 315 1.77 10.51 4.57
CA GLY A 315 0.39 10.55 4.15
C GLY A 315 -0.54 10.90 5.31
N HIS A 316 -1.83 10.99 5.05
CA HIS A 316 -2.89 11.26 6.03
C HIS A 316 -2.79 12.63 6.73
N HIS A 317 -2.10 13.59 6.14
CA HIS A 317 -1.89 14.91 6.73
C HIS A 317 -2.80 15.99 6.12
N ASP A 318 -3.56 15.67 5.10
CA ASP A 318 -4.59 16.49 4.47
C ASP A 318 -6.00 16.22 5.03
N ASN A 319 -6.13 15.23 5.89
CA ASN A 319 -7.34 14.89 6.63
C ASN A 319 -7.22 15.35 8.09
N PHE A 320 -8.24 15.94 8.67
CA PHE A 320 -8.22 16.44 10.04
C PHE A 320 -8.95 15.51 11.01
N VAL A 321 -10.19 15.77 11.25
CA VAL A 321 -11.11 14.96 12.07
C VAL A 321 -12.39 14.86 11.28
N PRO A 322 -13.28 13.91 11.54
CA PRO A 322 -14.52 13.81 10.80
C PRO A 322 -15.19 15.16 10.58
N GLY A 323 -15.30 15.56 9.33
CA GLY A 323 -16.00 16.77 8.89
C GLY A 323 -15.13 17.97 8.51
N ILE A 324 -13.80 17.97 8.71
CA ILE A 324 -12.94 19.10 8.35
C ILE A 324 -11.61 18.58 7.81
N SER A 325 -11.14 19.13 6.67
CA SER A 325 -9.79 18.87 6.17
C SER A 325 -8.74 19.64 6.97
N ALA A 326 -7.50 19.16 6.95
CA ALA A 326 -6.36 19.83 7.53
C ALA A 326 -5.56 20.58 6.46
N ARG A 327 -4.84 21.62 6.89
CA ARG A 327 -3.77 22.19 6.07
C ARG A 327 -2.54 21.33 6.21
N GLY A 328 -2.23 20.55 5.16
CA GLY A 328 -1.15 19.57 5.16
C GLY A 328 0.20 20.18 5.54
N GLU A 329 0.50 21.38 5.06
CA GLU A 329 1.75 22.08 5.34
C GLU A 329 2.01 22.32 6.84
N THR A 330 0.96 22.32 7.68
CA THR A 330 1.12 22.52 9.13
C THR A 330 1.80 21.34 9.82
N TYR A 331 1.82 20.17 9.19
CA TYR A 331 2.51 18.99 9.71
C TYR A 331 4.00 18.98 9.42
N GLU A 332 4.48 19.74 8.43
CA GLU A 332 5.87 19.61 7.95
C GLU A 332 6.90 19.94 9.04
N ALA A 333 6.76 21.09 9.70
CA ALA A 333 7.73 21.52 10.73
C ALA A 333 7.73 20.59 11.96
N PRO A 334 6.57 20.19 12.53
CA PRO A 334 6.52 19.21 13.61
C PRO A 334 7.13 17.85 13.22
N LEU A 335 6.84 17.35 12.02
CA LEU A 335 7.39 16.08 11.54
C LEU A 335 8.92 16.15 11.38
N ARG A 336 9.44 17.23 10.79
CA ARG A 336 10.90 17.43 10.67
C ARG A 336 11.58 17.46 12.03
N ALA A 337 10.94 18.08 13.04
CA ALA A 337 11.45 18.11 14.39
C ALA A 337 11.52 16.70 15.02
N GLU A 338 10.50 15.89 14.81
CA GLU A 338 10.49 14.50 15.30
C GLU A 338 11.53 13.63 14.58
N LEU A 339 11.60 13.71 13.25
CA LEU A 339 12.57 12.94 12.47
C LEU A 339 14.03 13.36 12.78
N ALA A 340 14.28 14.62 13.12
CA ALA A 340 15.61 15.10 13.50
C ALA A 340 16.12 14.48 14.82
N ARG A 341 15.28 13.81 15.60
CA ARG A 341 15.65 13.08 16.83
C ARG A 341 16.23 11.70 16.54
N LEU A 342 16.10 11.21 15.30
CA LEU A 342 16.66 9.92 14.89
C LEU A 342 18.16 10.03 14.65
N ASP A 343 18.91 8.97 14.97
CA ASP A 343 20.36 8.89 14.68
C ASP A 343 20.65 8.96 13.17
N SER A 344 19.74 8.43 12.37
CA SER A 344 19.83 8.40 10.91
C SER A 344 18.48 8.74 10.29
N PRO A 345 18.12 10.04 10.23
CA PRO A 345 16.83 10.45 9.68
C PRO A 345 16.73 10.12 8.19
N PRO A 346 15.58 9.65 7.71
CA PRO A 346 15.35 9.44 6.28
C PRO A 346 15.35 10.77 5.51
N GLU A 347 15.59 10.72 4.19
CA GLU A 347 15.17 11.83 3.32
C GLU A 347 13.67 12.01 3.48
N LEU A 348 13.21 13.25 3.72
CA LEU A 348 11.79 13.57 3.82
C LEU A 348 11.32 14.20 2.52
N ARG A 349 10.36 13.55 1.84
CA ARG A 349 9.61 14.15 0.73
C ARG A 349 8.22 14.48 1.22
N PHE A 350 8.09 15.69 1.70
CA PHE A 350 6.82 16.22 2.17
C PHE A 350 6.02 16.72 0.97
N MET A 351 4.81 16.19 0.80
CA MET A 351 3.87 16.62 -0.24
C MET A 351 2.80 17.49 0.42
N SER A 352 2.41 18.56 -0.26
CA SER A 352 1.36 19.47 0.19
C SER A 352 0.27 19.58 -0.86
N ASP A 353 -0.97 19.42 -0.44
CA ASP A 353 -2.12 19.69 -1.28
C ASP A 353 -2.19 21.19 -1.67
N PRO A 354 -2.86 21.59 -2.76
CA PRO A 354 -3.39 20.74 -3.83
C PRO A 354 -2.37 20.45 -4.94
N THR A 355 -1.15 20.96 -4.86
CA THR A 355 -0.18 20.98 -5.98
C THR A 355 0.50 19.65 -6.23
N ASP A 356 0.52 18.78 -5.22
CA ASP A 356 1.24 17.50 -5.26
C ASP A 356 0.34 16.31 -5.59
N TYR A 357 -0.99 16.51 -5.56
CA TYR A 357 -1.91 15.48 -6.03
C TYR A 357 -1.70 15.20 -7.52
N LEU A 358 -1.80 13.95 -7.91
CA LEU A 358 -1.66 13.50 -9.29
C LEU A 358 -0.34 13.94 -9.95
N ASN A 359 0.73 14.10 -9.18
CA ASN A 359 2.03 14.50 -9.68
C ASN A 359 3.03 13.30 -9.66
N PRO A 360 3.06 12.48 -10.73
CA PRO A 360 3.96 11.31 -10.79
C PRO A 360 5.45 11.69 -10.79
N GLY A 361 5.77 12.95 -11.12
CA GLY A 361 7.16 13.43 -11.13
C GLY A 361 7.82 13.44 -9.75
N LEU A 362 7.03 13.50 -8.68
CA LEU A 362 7.54 13.52 -7.31
C LEU A 362 8.07 12.17 -6.85
N LEU A 363 7.47 11.06 -7.29
CA LEU A 363 7.76 9.70 -6.80
C LEU A 363 7.94 8.73 -7.97
N THR A 364 8.87 9.06 -8.88
CA THR A 364 9.29 8.18 -9.98
C THR A 364 10.74 7.72 -9.73
N PHE A 365 10.94 6.41 -9.73
CA PHE A 365 12.22 5.76 -9.44
C PHE A 365 12.65 4.87 -10.61
N SER A 366 13.95 4.83 -10.86
CA SER A 366 14.57 3.84 -11.76
C SER A 366 14.95 2.60 -10.96
N VAL A 367 14.68 1.43 -11.48
CA VAL A 367 14.93 0.14 -10.83
C VAL A 367 15.69 -0.79 -11.74
#